data_8bbc898ecd4c07700ed34953091c9e8f
#
_entry.id   8bbc898ecd4c07700ed34953091c9e8f
#
_cell.length_a   1.000
_cell.length_b   1.000
_cell.length_c   1.000
_cell.angle_alpha   90.00
_cell.angle_beta   90.00
_cell.angle_gamma   90.00
#
_symmetry.space_group_name_H-M   'P 1'
#
loop_
_entity.id
_entity.type
_entity.pdbx_description
1 polymer ?
#
loop_
_entity_poly.entity_id
_entity_poly.type
_entity_poly.pdbx_seq_one_letter_code
_entity_poly.pdbx_strand_id
1 'polypeptide(L)'
;MDTINLDHLIVDATDYLCAQAYSTQYHNRILHHWKIMSDWFAAHPSYSNFDDQSLKDFFIDRLGISKLREATIEGQKFTIRASRMLLSYSQDGEFEALNPEYQADHSPDVWNIPFVDKFLNLQVERRRARATIKKKKYSLIKFDAFLKNRNLVFTEDIDKGLIIDFCINVPDNLLQRYNISCCLRQYFKFLFYSNNIKERIDIAVPSFKIIRNKHIPIVLTADEIKSALSKIDRSTDIGKRAYAIFLIILSTGIRVSDIRNLKFENIDWTNDKIKLVQTKTKVPIEFKLLPAVGNAIYDWINNARPESEYKEIFVSVRGKFNGRPLSVATISGIVHYYIDKANIPRLKSLGCPFGGHVLRHSIASGLLKEGVSIFEIKEFLGHKKIESTMVYLTIDEKNLRLCSLEIPEINSIYYKDH
;
A
#
# COMPACT_ATOMS: atom_id res chain seq x y z
N MET A 1 42.29 0.74 -8.46
CA MET A 1 40.86 0.76 -8.06
C MET A 1 40.35 2.11 -8.50
N ASP A 2 39.55 2.11 -9.54
CA ASP A 2 39.05 3.35 -10.14
C ASP A 2 38.12 4.03 -9.14
N THR A 3 38.38 5.28 -8.84
CA THR A 3 37.47 6.13 -8.03
C THR A 3 36.12 6.16 -8.74
N ILE A 4 35.08 5.64 -8.09
CA ILE A 4 33.73 5.67 -8.66
C ILE A 4 33.31 7.14 -8.76
N ASN A 5 33.20 7.63 -9.98
CA ASN A 5 32.61 8.95 -10.21
C ASN A 5 31.12 8.87 -9.91
N LEU A 6 30.71 9.40 -8.75
CA LEU A 6 29.34 9.31 -8.26
C LEU A 6 28.35 9.94 -9.25
N ASP A 7 28.73 10.97 -9.99
CA ASP A 7 27.87 11.60 -10.99
C ASP A 7 27.61 10.67 -12.18
N HIS A 8 28.63 9.96 -12.66
CA HIS A 8 28.44 8.93 -13.70
C HIS A 8 27.54 7.79 -13.20
N LEU A 9 27.78 7.33 -11.97
CA LEU A 9 26.92 6.30 -11.36
C LEU A 9 25.46 6.73 -11.25
N ILE A 10 25.20 8.01 -10.90
CA ILE A 10 23.85 8.55 -10.82
C ILE A 10 23.20 8.62 -12.22
N VAL A 11 23.97 8.97 -13.26
CA VAL A 11 23.44 8.99 -14.63
C VAL A 11 23.01 7.58 -15.05
N ASP A 12 23.88 6.58 -14.90
CA ASP A 12 23.58 5.19 -15.24
C ASP A 12 22.41 4.64 -14.43
N ALA A 13 22.41 4.91 -13.13
CA ALA A 13 21.32 4.50 -12.24
C ALA A 13 19.99 5.20 -12.58
N THR A 14 20.04 6.44 -13.12
CA THR A 14 18.84 7.16 -13.57
C THR A 14 18.20 6.48 -14.78
N ASP A 15 19.00 6.06 -15.75
CA ASP A 15 18.49 5.32 -16.91
C ASP A 15 17.85 3.98 -16.47
N TYR A 16 18.51 3.28 -15.56
CA TYR A 16 17.96 2.06 -14.98
C TYR A 16 16.67 2.33 -14.18
N LEU A 17 16.61 3.43 -13.42
CA LEU A 17 15.43 3.87 -12.67
C LEU A 17 14.25 4.17 -13.61
N CYS A 18 14.52 4.86 -14.74
CA CYS A 18 13.51 5.18 -15.75
C CYS A 18 12.93 3.94 -16.43
N ALA A 19 13.71 2.86 -16.52
CA ALA A 19 13.23 1.58 -17.04
C ALA A 19 12.36 0.80 -16.03
N GLN A 20 12.31 1.23 -14.76
CA GLN A 20 11.45 0.62 -13.74
C GLN A 20 10.04 1.21 -13.76
N ALA A 21 9.06 0.42 -13.33
CA ALA A 21 7.65 0.83 -13.25
C ALA A 21 7.35 1.68 -11.99
N TYR A 22 8.09 2.77 -11.79
CA TYR A 22 7.81 3.75 -10.74
C TYR A 22 7.07 4.96 -11.31
N SER A 23 6.36 5.70 -10.45
CA SER A 23 5.72 6.95 -10.86
C SER A 23 6.76 8.06 -11.09
N THR A 24 6.47 9.01 -11.97
CA THR A 24 7.32 10.19 -12.22
C THR A 24 7.62 10.97 -10.93
N GLN A 25 6.65 11.09 -10.04
CA GLN A 25 6.84 11.73 -8.74
C GLN A 25 7.87 10.99 -7.87
N TYR A 26 7.85 9.66 -7.91
CA TYR A 26 8.81 8.84 -7.18
C TYR A 26 10.21 8.95 -7.78
N HIS A 27 10.34 8.96 -9.12
CA HIS A 27 11.61 9.22 -9.81
C HIS A 27 12.21 10.55 -9.37
N ASN A 28 11.45 11.64 -9.50
CA ASN A 28 11.92 12.98 -9.15
C ASN A 28 12.35 13.06 -7.68
N ARG A 29 11.64 12.36 -6.79
CA ARG A 29 12.00 12.29 -5.38
C ARG A 29 13.31 11.54 -5.16
N ILE A 30 13.54 10.42 -5.84
CA ILE A 30 14.82 9.68 -5.75
C ILE A 30 15.95 10.53 -6.26
N LEU A 31 15.83 11.14 -7.46
CA LEU A 31 16.84 11.99 -8.07
C LEU A 31 17.21 13.18 -7.17
N HIS A 32 16.22 13.78 -6.51
CA HIS A 32 16.46 14.85 -5.54
C HIS A 32 17.35 14.38 -4.38
N HIS A 33 17.12 13.19 -3.82
CA HIS A 33 17.93 12.66 -2.73
C HIS A 33 19.31 12.18 -3.20
N TRP A 34 19.44 11.65 -4.41
CA TRP A 34 20.73 11.33 -5.01
C TRP A 34 21.57 12.58 -5.22
N LYS A 35 20.95 13.69 -5.63
CA LYS A 35 21.64 14.97 -5.74
C LYS A 35 22.13 15.48 -4.40
N ILE A 36 21.31 15.44 -3.35
CA ILE A 36 21.72 15.81 -1.98
C ILE A 36 22.95 15.01 -1.54
N MET A 37 22.97 13.74 -1.87
CA MET A 37 24.09 12.85 -1.56
C MET A 37 25.31 13.19 -2.39
N SER A 38 25.19 13.38 -3.71
CA SER A 38 26.28 13.81 -4.59
C SER A 38 26.90 15.14 -4.15
N ASP A 39 26.05 16.12 -3.80
CA ASP A 39 26.50 17.42 -3.28
C ASP A 39 27.30 17.28 -1.98
N TRP A 40 26.89 16.34 -1.10
CA TRP A 40 27.63 16.07 0.14
C TRP A 40 28.99 15.41 -0.14
N PHE A 41 29.06 14.41 -1.01
CA PHE A 41 30.34 13.77 -1.38
C PHE A 41 31.29 14.76 -2.06
N ALA A 42 30.77 15.65 -2.91
CA ALA A 42 31.58 16.71 -3.53
C ALA A 42 32.16 17.68 -2.50
N ALA A 43 31.46 17.94 -1.41
CA ALA A 43 31.94 18.76 -0.29
C ALA A 43 32.95 18.03 0.64
N HIS A 44 33.07 16.72 0.50
CA HIS A 44 33.92 15.86 1.35
C HIS A 44 34.91 15.03 0.48
N PRO A 45 35.87 15.63 -0.18
CA PRO A 45 36.77 14.97 -1.14
C PRO A 45 37.71 13.91 -0.49
N SER A 46 37.72 13.80 0.82
CA SER A 46 38.43 12.73 1.54
C SER A 46 37.83 11.33 1.33
N TYR A 47 36.57 11.24 0.91
CA TYR A 47 35.92 9.98 0.56
C TYR A 47 36.19 9.63 -0.91
N SER A 48 37.08 8.67 -1.14
CA SER A 48 37.42 8.16 -2.47
C SER A 48 36.49 7.07 -2.97
N ASN A 49 35.75 6.43 -2.06
CA ASN A 49 34.88 5.29 -2.35
C ASN A 49 33.43 5.56 -1.93
N PHE A 50 32.50 5.06 -2.73
CA PHE A 50 31.08 5.03 -2.39
C PHE A 50 30.73 3.61 -1.89
N ASP A 51 30.68 3.45 -0.57
CA ASP A 51 30.49 2.18 0.12
C ASP A 51 29.59 2.33 1.35
N ASP A 52 29.37 1.23 2.07
CA ASP A 52 28.56 1.23 3.30
C ASP A 52 29.11 2.13 4.41
N GLN A 53 30.43 2.31 4.48
CA GLN A 53 31.03 3.14 5.51
C GLN A 53 30.84 4.63 5.19
N SER A 54 31.14 5.04 3.96
CA SER A 54 30.94 6.42 3.52
C SER A 54 29.47 6.84 3.58
N LEU A 55 28.53 5.92 3.32
CA LEU A 55 27.12 6.18 3.53
C LEU A 55 26.72 6.33 4.99
N LYS A 56 27.32 5.56 5.91
CA LYS A 56 27.08 5.75 7.35
C LYS A 56 27.53 7.12 7.81
N ASP A 57 28.68 7.57 7.36
CA ASP A 57 29.23 8.89 7.72
C ASP A 57 28.33 10.02 7.14
N PHE A 58 27.85 9.87 5.90
CA PHE A 58 26.83 10.74 5.33
C PHE A 58 25.53 10.79 6.17
N PHE A 59 25.05 9.65 6.67
CA PHE A 59 23.85 9.61 7.50
C PHE A 59 24.07 10.26 8.87
N ILE A 60 25.24 10.08 9.47
CA ILE A 60 25.59 10.73 10.74
C ILE A 60 25.66 12.24 10.55
N ASP A 61 26.43 12.69 9.56
CA ASP A 61 26.66 14.13 9.34
C ASP A 61 25.39 14.86 8.88
N ARG A 62 24.70 14.30 7.86
CA ARG A 62 23.60 15.01 7.21
C ARG A 62 22.25 14.80 7.90
N LEU A 63 22.02 13.63 8.52
CA LEU A 63 20.73 13.25 9.09
C LEU A 63 20.77 13.18 10.63
N GLY A 64 21.95 13.22 11.24
CA GLY A 64 22.12 13.09 12.69
C GLY A 64 21.77 11.69 13.22
N ILE A 65 21.93 10.64 12.39
CA ILE A 65 21.56 9.27 12.76
C ILE A 65 22.76 8.32 12.63
N SER A 66 23.06 7.59 13.69
CA SER A 66 24.13 6.60 13.74
C SER A 66 23.66 5.18 13.39
N LYS A 67 22.37 4.91 13.59
CA LYS A 67 21.73 3.63 13.26
C LYS A 67 20.47 3.87 12.44
N LEU A 68 20.26 3.06 11.40
CA LEU A 68 19.10 3.20 10.48
C LEU A 68 17.73 3.24 11.21
N ARG A 69 17.64 2.55 12.35
CA ARG A 69 16.43 2.51 13.20
C ARG A 69 16.12 3.85 13.89
N GLU A 70 17.07 4.77 13.97
CA GLU A 70 16.91 6.09 14.57
C GLU A 70 16.17 7.08 13.66
N ALA A 71 16.07 6.77 12.36
CA ALA A 71 15.32 7.59 11.42
C ALA A 71 13.84 7.58 11.77
N THR A 72 13.34 8.70 12.31
CA THR A 72 11.95 8.90 12.70
C THR A 72 11.15 9.66 11.65
N ILE A 73 11.79 10.63 11.00
CA ILE A 73 11.19 11.52 10.02
C ILE A 73 11.13 10.85 8.64
N GLU A 74 10.02 10.98 7.94
CA GLU A 74 9.82 10.36 6.62
C GLU A 74 10.87 10.80 5.58
N GLY A 75 11.33 12.05 5.65
CA GLY A 75 12.41 12.56 4.80
C GLY A 75 13.72 11.80 5.03
N GLN A 76 14.15 11.61 6.29
CA GLN A 76 15.34 10.83 6.65
C GLN A 76 15.25 9.40 6.12
N LYS A 77 14.11 8.76 6.33
CA LYS A 77 13.83 7.41 5.85
C LYS A 77 13.96 7.30 4.34
N PHE A 78 13.47 8.29 3.63
CA PHE A 78 13.54 8.29 2.18
C PHE A 78 14.97 8.54 1.68
N THR A 79 15.73 9.44 2.31
CA THR A 79 17.16 9.68 1.98
C THR A 79 17.95 8.38 2.13
N ILE A 80 17.83 7.69 3.26
CA ILE A 80 18.49 6.40 3.50
C ILE A 80 18.14 5.40 2.40
N ARG A 81 16.86 5.30 2.08
CA ARG A 81 16.37 4.40 1.04
C ARG A 81 16.96 4.72 -0.33
N ALA A 82 16.91 5.98 -0.75
CA ALA A 82 17.42 6.41 -2.04
C ALA A 82 18.94 6.19 -2.13
N SER A 83 19.69 6.51 -1.07
CA SER A 83 21.12 6.30 -1.01
C SER A 83 21.51 4.82 -1.10
N ARG A 84 20.80 3.94 -0.41
CA ARG A 84 21.05 2.50 -0.48
C ARG A 84 20.65 1.88 -1.82
N MET A 85 19.63 2.42 -2.49
CA MET A 85 19.30 2.00 -3.85
C MET A 85 20.48 2.27 -4.80
N LEU A 86 21.13 3.43 -4.66
CA LEU A 86 22.29 3.76 -5.49
C LEU A 86 23.49 2.88 -5.14
N LEU A 87 23.71 2.61 -3.85
CA LEU A 87 24.79 1.71 -3.42
C LEU A 87 24.59 0.28 -3.95
N SER A 88 23.39 -0.27 -3.85
CA SER A 88 23.13 -1.60 -4.40
C SER A 88 23.29 -1.64 -5.92
N TYR A 89 22.90 -0.56 -6.60
CA TYR A 89 23.14 -0.45 -8.03
C TYR A 89 24.64 -0.43 -8.38
N SER A 90 25.45 0.25 -7.58
CA SER A 90 26.91 0.28 -7.79
C SER A 90 27.59 -1.08 -7.58
N GLN A 91 27.02 -1.93 -6.74
CA GLN A 91 27.56 -3.24 -6.39
C GLN A 91 27.05 -4.37 -7.29
N ASP A 92 25.76 -4.33 -7.62
CA ASP A 92 25.04 -5.44 -8.24
C ASP A 92 24.46 -5.10 -9.62
N GLY A 93 24.56 -3.83 -10.07
CA GLY A 93 23.91 -3.34 -11.28
C GLY A 93 22.38 -3.26 -11.20
N GLU A 94 21.82 -3.41 -9.98
CA GLU A 94 20.37 -3.47 -9.73
C GLU A 94 20.00 -2.79 -8.42
N PHE A 95 18.77 -2.24 -8.37
CA PHE A 95 18.28 -1.70 -7.10
C PHE A 95 17.89 -2.79 -6.14
N GLU A 96 18.44 -2.72 -4.93
CA GLU A 96 17.96 -3.57 -3.85
C GLU A 96 16.47 -3.29 -3.59
N ALA A 97 15.64 -4.34 -3.70
CA ALA A 97 14.27 -4.22 -3.28
C ALA A 97 14.23 -3.95 -1.78
N LEU A 98 13.61 -2.83 -1.41
CA LEU A 98 13.34 -2.37 -0.03
C LEU A 98 14.00 -3.23 1.05
N ASN A 99 15.11 -2.73 1.55
CA ASN A 99 15.97 -3.39 2.51
C ASN A 99 15.17 -4.15 3.59
N PRO A 100 15.44 -5.44 3.81
CA PRO A 100 14.87 -6.21 4.92
C PRO A 100 15.07 -5.54 6.28
N GLU A 101 16.19 -4.83 6.50
CA GLU A 101 16.43 -4.06 7.74
C GLU A 101 15.46 -2.89 7.93
N TYR A 102 14.94 -2.31 6.83
CA TYR A 102 13.89 -1.28 6.91
C TYR A 102 12.51 -1.89 7.10
N GLN A 103 12.34 -3.16 6.74
CA GLN A 103 11.23 -4.01 7.17
C GLN A 103 11.57 -4.73 8.48
N ALA A 104 12.76 -4.47 9.03
CA ALA A 104 13.20 -5.04 10.29
C ALA A 104 12.09 -4.82 11.31
N ASP A 105 11.83 -5.86 11.99
CA ASP A 105 10.94 -5.91 13.10
C ASP A 105 11.42 -4.87 14.13
N HIS A 106 10.79 -3.69 14.12
CA HIS A 106 11.06 -2.64 15.11
C HIS A 106 10.60 -3.04 16.51
N SER A 107 10.48 -4.34 16.75
CA SER A 107 10.23 -4.83 18.10
C SER A 107 11.38 -4.41 19.00
N PRO A 108 11.09 -3.89 20.18
CA PRO A 108 12.12 -3.67 21.17
C PRO A 108 12.75 -5.02 21.55
N ASP A 109 14.05 -5.01 21.82
CA ASP A 109 14.76 -6.20 22.32
C ASP A 109 14.14 -6.70 23.64
N VAL A 110 13.70 -5.72 24.46
CA VAL A 110 12.95 -5.96 25.69
C VAL A 110 11.72 -5.06 25.71
N TRP A 111 10.55 -5.67 25.89
CA TRP A 111 9.28 -4.97 26.00
C TRP A 111 9.09 -4.40 27.42
N ASN A 112 8.64 -3.14 27.52
CA ASN A 112 8.16 -2.55 28.78
C ASN A 112 6.71 -2.94 29.09
N ILE A 113 6.04 -3.58 28.14
CA ILE A 113 4.67 -4.09 28.30
C ILE A 113 4.71 -5.63 28.29
N PRO A 114 3.95 -6.30 29.16
CA PRO A 114 4.08 -7.76 29.37
C PRO A 114 3.36 -8.57 28.29
N PHE A 115 3.77 -9.81 28.10
CA PHE A 115 3.06 -10.87 27.32
C PHE A 115 2.72 -10.52 25.88
N VAL A 116 3.47 -9.62 25.21
CA VAL A 116 3.20 -9.21 23.82
C VAL A 116 3.24 -10.41 22.88
N ASP A 117 4.25 -11.26 22.99
CA ASP A 117 4.38 -12.42 22.10
C ASP A 117 3.25 -13.41 22.31
N LYS A 118 2.81 -13.65 23.56
CA LYS A 118 1.63 -14.48 23.84
C LYS A 118 0.37 -13.91 23.20
N PHE A 119 0.16 -12.59 23.28
CA PHE A 119 -0.97 -11.93 22.64
C PHE A 119 -0.91 -12.04 21.12
N LEU A 120 0.27 -11.86 20.51
CA LEU A 120 0.44 -11.96 19.05
C LEU A 120 0.28 -13.40 18.57
N ASN A 121 0.80 -14.39 19.31
CA ASN A 121 0.64 -15.81 19.01
C ASN A 121 -0.85 -16.22 19.06
N LEU A 122 -1.60 -15.74 20.03
CA LEU A 122 -3.06 -15.92 20.08
C LEU A 122 -3.76 -15.38 18.81
N GLN A 123 -3.23 -14.31 18.18
CA GLN A 123 -3.79 -13.82 16.90
C GLN A 123 -3.44 -14.77 15.74
N VAL A 124 -2.29 -15.43 15.78
CA VAL A 124 -1.89 -16.45 14.78
C VAL A 124 -2.80 -17.68 14.92
N GLU A 125 -3.00 -18.19 16.12
CA GLU A 125 -3.91 -19.30 16.43
C GLU A 125 -5.34 -19.02 15.97
N ARG A 126 -5.80 -17.78 16.14
CA ARG A 126 -7.10 -17.29 15.64
C ARG A 126 -7.11 -17.07 14.12
N ARG A 127 -6.09 -17.50 13.40
CA ARG A 127 -5.93 -17.38 11.93
C ARG A 127 -6.15 -15.98 11.40
N ARG A 128 -5.72 -14.94 12.15
CA ARG A 128 -5.79 -13.56 11.66
C ARG A 128 -4.80 -13.33 10.55
N ALA A 129 -5.17 -12.49 9.58
CA ALA A 129 -4.29 -12.17 8.46
C ALA A 129 -2.98 -11.54 8.95
N ARG A 130 -1.83 -11.92 8.35
CA ARG A 130 -0.50 -11.40 8.68
C ARG A 130 -0.46 -9.86 8.76
N ALA A 131 -1.12 -9.18 7.81
CA ALA A 131 -1.21 -7.72 7.83
C ALA A 131 -1.95 -7.16 9.07
N THR A 132 -2.94 -7.89 9.59
CA THR A 132 -3.64 -7.52 10.83
C THR A 132 -2.74 -7.69 12.05
N ILE A 133 -1.98 -8.79 12.10
CA ILE A 133 -1.01 -9.06 13.18
C ILE A 133 0.07 -7.99 13.18
N LYS A 134 0.64 -7.66 11.99
CA LYS A 134 1.64 -6.60 11.83
C LYS A 134 1.13 -5.23 12.32
N LYS A 135 -0.12 -4.89 12.02
CA LYS A 135 -0.75 -3.64 12.52
C LYS A 135 -0.88 -3.63 14.04
N LYS A 136 -1.27 -4.76 14.64
CA LYS A 136 -1.35 -4.87 16.11
C LYS A 136 0.02 -4.75 16.75
N LYS A 137 1.02 -5.46 16.23
CA LYS A 137 2.41 -5.37 16.68
C LYS A 137 2.90 -3.92 16.64
N TYR A 138 2.69 -3.23 15.53
CA TYR A 138 3.02 -1.80 15.39
C TYR A 138 2.34 -0.92 16.45
N SER A 139 1.07 -1.18 16.76
CA SER A 139 0.35 -0.43 17.82
C SER A 139 0.97 -0.65 19.20
N LEU A 140 1.41 -1.87 19.50
CA LEU A 140 2.07 -2.21 20.76
C LEU A 140 3.47 -1.61 20.84
N ILE A 141 4.24 -1.61 19.74
CA ILE A 141 5.55 -0.94 19.67
C ILE A 141 5.41 0.56 19.98
N LYS A 142 4.38 1.22 19.44
CA LYS A 142 4.14 2.64 19.74
C LYS A 142 3.78 2.87 21.21
N PHE A 143 3.00 2.00 21.80
CA PHE A 143 2.66 2.09 23.22
C PHE A 143 3.87 1.82 24.12
N ASP A 144 4.66 0.82 23.81
CA ASP A 144 5.91 0.51 24.49
C ASP A 144 6.90 1.69 24.45
N ALA A 145 7.10 2.26 23.26
CA ALA A 145 7.95 3.44 23.08
C ALA A 145 7.46 4.67 23.87
N PHE A 146 6.14 4.86 23.95
CA PHE A 146 5.54 5.93 24.75
C PHE A 146 5.84 5.78 26.25
N LEU A 147 5.77 4.57 26.77
CA LEU A 147 6.15 4.28 28.16
C LEU A 147 7.65 4.48 28.40
N LYS A 148 8.49 3.95 27.48
CA LYS A 148 9.96 4.11 27.56
C LYS A 148 10.38 5.57 27.59
N ASN A 149 9.79 6.41 26.75
CA ASN A 149 10.11 7.84 26.68
C ASN A 149 9.74 8.59 27.96
N ARG A 150 8.90 8.00 28.82
CA ARG A 150 8.53 8.54 30.15
C ARG A 150 9.22 7.82 31.30
N ASN A 151 10.16 6.91 31.00
CA ASN A 151 10.81 6.03 31.98
C ASN A 151 9.82 5.19 32.80
N LEU A 152 8.69 4.79 32.17
CA LEU A 152 7.66 4.00 32.82
C LEU A 152 7.71 2.56 32.33
N VAL A 153 7.46 1.63 33.25
CA VAL A 153 7.22 0.21 32.95
C VAL A 153 5.74 -0.08 33.21
N PHE A 154 5.14 -0.90 32.40
CA PHE A 154 3.75 -1.32 32.60
C PHE A 154 3.62 -2.13 33.88
N THR A 155 2.78 -1.68 34.80
CA THR A 155 2.42 -2.36 36.04
C THR A 155 0.90 -2.61 36.08
N GLU A 156 0.43 -3.43 37.04
CA GLU A 156 -1.01 -3.66 37.24
C GLU A 156 -1.76 -2.36 37.59
N ASP A 157 -1.08 -1.40 38.21
CA ASP A 157 -1.63 -0.12 38.67
C ASP A 157 -1.38 1.04 37.69
N ILE A 158 -1.21 0.71 36.39
CA ILE A 158 -1.02 1.74 35.36
C ILE A 158 -2.16 2.76 35.38
N ASP A 159 -1.80 4.04 35.42
CA ASP A 159 -2.79 5.11 35.40
C ASP A 159 -3.63 5.08 34.11
N LYS A 160 -4.96 5.02 34.29
CA LYS A 160 -5.92 5.06 33.18
C LYS A 160 -5.83 6.37 32.39
N GLY A 161 -5.46 7.48 33.05
CA GLY A 161 -5.20 8.77 32.40
C GLY A 161 -4.05 8.71 31.43
N LEU A 162 -2.99 7.96 31.73
CA LEU A 162 -1.84 7.74 30.84
C LEU A 162 -2.23 7.01 29.56
N ILE A 163 -3.14 6.04 29.65
CA ILE A 163 -3.66 5.29 28.46
C ILE A 163 -4.50 6.23 27.59
N ILE A 164 -5.31 7.07 28.22
CA ILE A 164 -6.13 8.07 27.52
C ILE A 164 -5.22 9.08 26.81
N ASP A 165 -4.21 9.62 27.51
CA ASP A 165 -3.20 10.53 26.96
C ASP A 165 -2.50 9.93 25.75
N PHE A 166 -2.03 8.69 25.87
CA PHE A 166 -1.44 7.97 24.73
C PHE A 166 -2.38 7.89 23.54
N CYS A 167 -3.63 7.49 23.74
CA CYS A 167 -4.59 7.30 22.66
C CYS A 167 -5.00 8.61 21.97
N ILE A 168 -4.98 9.72 22.69
CA ILE A 168 -5.36 11.05 22.18
C ILE A 168 -4.17 11.75 21.52
N ASN A 169 -3.02 11.75 22.16
CA ASN A 169 -1.86 12.56 21.79
C ASN A 169 -0.82 11.81 20.93
N VAL A 170 -0.85 10.49 20.95
CA VAL A 170 -0.04 9.69 20.01
C VAL A 170 -0.80 9.61 18.68
N PRO A 171 -0.22 9.66 17.67
CA PRO A 171 0.08 10.42 16.53
C PRO A 171 -1.00 10.64 15.47
N ASP A 172 -0.67 11.46 14.66
CA ASP A 172 -0.83 11.72 13.22
C ASP A 172 -2.27 11.82 12.69
N ASN A 173 -3.13 10.82 12.84
CA ASN A 173 -4.46 10.90 12.26
C ASN A 173 -5.49 10.00 12.97
N LEU A 174 -6.76 10.34 12.75
CA LEU A 174 -7.89 9.66 13.38
C LEU A 174 -7.93 8.15 13.10
N LEU A 175 -7.51 7.71 11.91
CA LEU A 175 -7.47 6.28 11.55
C LEU A 175 -6.42 5.52 12.37
N GLN A 176 -5.26 6.11 12.61
CA GLN A 176 -4.24 5.50 13.47
C GLN A 176 -4.71 5.45 14.92
N ARG A 177 -5.28 6.54 15.45
CA ARG A 177 -5.88 6.57 16.80
C ARG A 177 -6.91 5.44 16.97
N TYR A 178 -7.81 5.28 16.03
CA TYR A 178 -8.79 4.19 16.03
C TYR A 178 -8.13 2.81 16.04
N ASN A 179 -7.15 2.57 15.16
CA ASN A 179 -6.49 1.27 15.05
C ASN A 179 -5.71 0.92 16.33
N ILE A 180 -5.00 1.88 16.91
CA ILE A 180 -4.26 1.75 18.16
C ILE A 180 -5.21 1.45 19.31
N SER A 181 -6.28 2.24 19.48
CA SER A 181 -7.27 2.01 20.53
C SER A 181 -7.96 0.66 20.42
N CYS A 182 -8.30 0.23 19.19
CA CYS A 182 -8.84 -1.10 18.96
C CYS A 182 -7.85 -2.22 19.33
N CYS A 183 -6.56 -2.01 19.10
CA CYS A 183 -5.51 -2.96 19.47
C CYS A 183 -5.33 -3.01 20.98
N LEU A 184 -5.15 -1.86 21.64
CA LEU A 184 -4.96 -1.78 23.09
C LEU A 184 -6.15 -2.35 23.86
N ARG A 185 -7.37 -2.04 23.44
CA ARG A 185 -8.57 -2.63 24.06
C ARG A 185 -8.56 -4.16 24.00
N GLN A 186 -8.12 -4.74 22.87
CA GLN A 186 -8.01 -6.19 22.76
C GLN A 186 -6.86 -6.77 23.57
N TYR A 187 -5.74 -6.03 23.66
CA TYR A 187 -4.58 -6.40 24.43
C TYR A 187 -4.87 -6.39 25.94
N PHE A 188 -5.48 -5.32 26.46
CA PHE A 188 -5.87 -5.24 27.86
C PHE A 188 -6.95 -6.26 28.26
N LYS A 189 -7.91 -6.54 27.34
CA LYS A 189 -8.82 -7.66 27.53
C LYS A 189 -8.09 -8.99 27.64
N PHE A 190 -7.09 -9.23 26.79
CA PHE A 190 -6.28 -10.43 26.87
C PHE A 190 -5.55 -10.52 28.22
N LEU A 191 -4.91 -9.45 28.68
CA LEU A 191 -4.24 -9.43 29.98
C LEU A 191 -5.20 -9.72 31.13
N PHE A 192 -6.38 -9.13 31.13
CA PHE A 192 -7.40 -9.35 32.15
C PHE A 192 -7.88 -10.82 32.17
N TYR A 193 -8.30 -11.35 31.04
CA TYR A 193 -8.81 -12.72 30.97
C TYR A 193 -7.72 -13.80 31.17
N SER A 194 -6.46 -13.43 31.06
CA SER A 194 -5.31 -14.30 31.38
C SER A 194 -4.83 -14.12 32.83
N ASN A 195 -5.57 -13.41 33.69
CA ASN A 195 -5.24 -13.10 35.09
C ASN A 195 -3.88 -12.39 35.26
N ASN A 196 -3.46 -11.59 34.28
CA ASN A 196 -2.21 -10.84 34.35
C ASN A 196 -2.43 -9.40 34.82
N ILE A 197 -3.66 -8.94 34.91
CA ILE A 197 -4.08 -7.68 35.54
C ILE A 197 -5.41 -7.90 36.27
N LYS A 198 -5.62 -7.17 37.37
CA LYS A 198 -6.83 -7.33 38.21
C LYS A 198 -8.02 -6.52 37.71
N GLU A 199 -7.74 -5.40 37.05
CA GLU A 199 -8.78 -4.47 36.62
C GLU A 199 -9.03 -4.48 35.11
N ARG A 200 -10.25 -4.10 34.74
CA ARG A 200 -10.71 -3.92 33.36
C ARG A 200 -10.22 -2.60 32.78
N ILE A 201 -8.89 -2.52 32.52
CA ILE A 201 -8.23 -1.33 31.93
C ILE A 201 -8.74 -1.06 30.50
N ASP A 202 -9.20 -2.10 29.78
CA ASP A 202 -9.71 -1.98 28.43
C ASP A 202 -10.90 -1.00 28.30
N ILE A 203 -11.65 -0.78 29.39
CA ILE A 203 -12.78 0.17 29.45
C ILE A 203 -12.30 1.61 29.36
N ALA A 204 -11.11 1.92 29.90
CA ALA A 204 -10.54 3.27 29.84
C ALA A 204 -10.02 3.66 28.45
N VAL A 205 -9.83 2.70 27.54
CA VAL A 205 -9.34 2.99 26.18
C VAL A 205 -10.37 3.77 25.38
N PRO A 206 -10.07 4.99 24.90
CA PRO A 206 -11.02 5.84 24.18
C PRO A 206 -11.53 5.18 22.89
N SER A 207 -12.80 5.41 22.57
CA SER A 207 -13.40 4.96 21.31
C SER A 207 -13.46 6.11 20.32
N PHE A 208 -12.85 5.92 19.16
CA PHE A 208 -12.88 6.90 18.09
C PHE A 208 -13.87 6.47 17.00
N LYS A 209 -14.80 7.35 16.64
CA LYS A 209 -15.74 7.12 15.54
C LYS A 209 -15.08 7.54 14.24
N ILE A 210 -14.82 6.57 13.34
CA ILE A 210 -14.38 6.86 11.99
C ILE A 210 -15.61 7.00 11.10
N ILE A 211 -15.75 8.15 10.47
CA ILE A 211 -16.72 8.33 9.40
C ILE A 211 -16.06 7.73 8.14
N ARG A 212 -16.42 6.49 7.82
CA ARG A 212 -15.79 5.70 6.75
C ARG A 212 -16.01 6.23 5.34
N ASN A 213 -17.02 7.07 5.12
CA ASN A 213 -17.47 7.47 3.79
C ASN A 213 -17.11 8.93 3.45
N LYS A 214 -16.03 9.49 4.03
CA LYS A 214 -15.63 10.89 3.74
C LYS A 214 -15.01 11.09 2.35
N HIS A 215 -14.52 10.04 1.72
CA HIS A 215 -13.86 10.16 0.41
C HIS A 215 -14.68 9.46 -0.65
N ILE A 216 -15.14 10.23 -1.61
CA ILE A 216 -15.71 9.69 -2.84
C ILE A 216 -14.61 8.91 -3.56
N PRO A 217 -14.83 7.63 -3.91
CA PRO A 217 -13.81 6.87 -4.62
C PRO A 217 -13.43 7.53 -5.94
N ILE A 218 -12.14 7.56 -6.22
CA ILE A 218 -11.65 7.96 -7.53
C ILE A 218 -12.05 6.87 -8.53
N VAL A 219 -12.70 7.28 -9.60
CA VAL A 219 -13.08 6.43 -10.73
C VAL A 219 -12.52 6.99 -12.03
N LEU A 220 -12.14 6.13 -12.94
CA LEU A 220 -11.69 6.48 -14.28
C LEU A 220 -12.82 6.34 -15.27
N THR A 221 -12.89 7.22 -16.25
CA THR A 221 -13.75 7.07 -17.41
C THR A 221 -13.21 6.01 -18.37
N ALA A 222 -14.04 5.56 -19.31
CA ALA A 222 -13.61 4.59 -20.33
C ALA A 222 -12.43 5.12 -21.16
N ASP A 223 -12.42 6.41 -21.48
CA ASP A 223 -11.36 7.04 -22.27
C ASP A 223 -10.05 7.18 -21.47
N GLU A 224 -10.14 7.49 -20.17
CA GLU A 224 -9.00 7.51 -19.26
C GLU A 224 -8.39 6.10 -19.12
N ILE A 225 -9.22 5.06 -19.04
CA ILE A 225 -8.76 3.66 -19.03
C ILE A 225 -8.08 3.30 -20.36
N LYS A 226 -8.68 3.65 -21.50
CA LYS A 226 -8.07 3.43 -22.81
C LYS A 226 -6.73 4.17 -22.93
N SER A 227 -6.65 5.40 -22.46
CA SER A 227 -5.41 6.16 -22.42
C SER A 227 -4.34 5.49 -21.58
N ALA A 228 -4.67 4.96 -20.40
CA ALA A 228 -3.71 4.22 -19.58
C ALA A 228 -3.24 2.93 -20.26
N LEU A 229 -4.15 2.17 -20.88
CA LEU A 229 -3.82 0.95 -21.63
C LEU A 229 -2.92 1.24 -22.82
N SER A 230 -3.11 2.35 -23.55
CA SER A 230 -2.28 2.74 -24.69
C SER A 230 -0.83 3.07 -24.34
N LYS A 231 -0.55 3.36 -23.05
CA LYS A 231 0.82 3.62 -22.57
C LYS A 231 1.59 2.34 -22.22
N ILE A 232 0.95 1.18 -22.28
CA ILE A 232 1.58 -0.09 -21.98
C ILE A 232 2.26 -0.61 -23.24
N ASP A 233 3.58 -0.64 -23.23
CA ASP A 233 4.37 -1.20 -24.31
C ASP A 233 4.38 -2.74 -24.22
N ARG A 234 3.58 -3.40 -25.05
CA ARG A 234 3.43 -4.86 -25.08
C ARG A 234 4.58 -5.59 -25.77
N SER A 235 5.56 -4.89 -26.32
CA SER A 235 6.77 -5.53 -26.84
C SER A 235 7.70 -6.01 -25.73
N THR A 236 7.58 -5.45 -24.53
CA THR A 236 8.40 -5.76 -23.35
C THR A 236 7.72 -6.75 -22.42
N ASP A 237 8.52 -7.56 -21.71
CA ASP A 237 8.03 -8.52 -20.70
C ASP A 237 7.22 -7.84 -19.60
N ILE A 238 7.72 -6.71 -19.11
CA ILE A 238 7.02 -5.89 -18.09
C ILE A 238 5.68 -5.41 -18.62
N GLY A 239 5.65 -4.98 -19.89
CA GLY A 239 4.43 -4.49 -20.53
C GLY A 239 3.41 -5.60 -20.75
N LYS A 240 3.81 -6.79 -21.23
CA LYS A 240 2.91 -7.96 -21.36
C LYS A 240 2.28 -8.31 -20.01
N ARG A 241 3.10 -8.37 -18.94
CA ARG A 241 2.61 -8.60 -17.58
C ARG A 241 1.63 -7.52 -17.12
N ALA A 242 1.98 -6.25 -17.30
CA ALA A 242 1.15 -5.13 -16.89
C ALA A 242 -0.20 -5.14 -17.62
N TYR A 243 -0.18 -5.39 -18.93
CA TYR A 243 -1.38 -5.46 -19.75
C TYR A 243 -2.33 -6.57 -19.30
N ALA A 244 -1.81 -7.77 -19.03
CA ALA A 244 -2.61 -8.87 -18.48
C ALA A 244 -3.22 -8.52 -17.11
N ILE A 245 -2.45 -7.90 -16.21
CA ILE A 245 -2.96 -7.42 -14.91
C ILE A 245 -4.11 -6.43 -15.09
N PHE A 246 -3.96 -5.43 -15.96
CA PHE A 246 -4.99 -4.45 -16.24
C PHE A 246 -6.27 -5.11 -16.76
N LEU A 247 -6.16 -5.98 -17.76
CA LEU A 247 -7.33 -6.63 -18.35
C LEU A 247 -8.06 -7.52 -17.35
N ILE A 248 -7.34 -8.25 -16.49
CA ILE A 248 -7.97 -9.04 -15.42
C ILE A 248 -8.75 -8.15 -14.48
N ILE A 249 -8.17 -7.02 -14.01
CA ILE A 249 -8.89 -6.11 -13.11
C ILE A 249 -10.12 -5.54 -13.81
N LEU A 250 -9.98 -5.11 -15.04
CA LEU A 250 -11.04 -4.47 -15.83
C LEU A 250 -12.18 -5.44 -16.17
N SER A 251 -11.91 -6.72 -16.34
CA SER A 251 -12.95 -7.71 -16.65
C SER A 251 -13.65 -8.27 -15.41
N THR A 252 -12.93 -8.38 -14.28
CA THR A 252 -13.42 -9.09 -13.11
C THR A 252 -13.61 -8.21 -11.87
N GLY A 253 -13.01 -7.04 -11.86
CA GLY A 253 -13.00 -6.17 -10.68
C GLY A 253 -12.32 -6.80 -9.45
N ILE A 254 -11.54 -7.89 -9.56
CA ILE A 254 -10.90 -8.53 -8.41
C ILE A 254 -9.91 -7.62 -7.70
N ARG A 255 -9.60 -7.93 -6.44
CA ARG A 255 -8.65 -7.15 -5.65
C ARG A 255 -7.21 -7.46 -6.06
N VAL A 256 -6.32 -6.49 -5.91
CA VAL A 256 -4.87 -6.68 -6.16
C VAL A 256 -4.28 -7.85 -5.37
N SER A 257 -4.77 -8.08 -4.13
CA SER A 257 -4.36 -9.24 -3.33
C SER A 257 -4.75 -10.58 -3.95
N ASP A 258 -5.83 -10.61 -4.70
CA ASP A 258 -6.31 -11.82 -5.35
C ASP A 258 -5.53 -12.07 -6.65
N ILE A 259 -5.18 -11.01 -7.39
CA ILE A 259 -4.24 -11.09 -8.54
C ILE A 259 -2.87 -11.63 -8.09
N ARG A 260 -2.34 -11.11 -6.98
CA ARG A 260 -1.06 -11.58 -6.42
C ARG A 260 -1.06 -13.08 -6.15
N ASN A 261 -2.20 -13.62 -5.73
CA ASN A 261 -2.37 -15.04 -5.40
C ASN A 261 -2.97 -15.87 -6.54
N LEU A 262 -3.17 -15.27 -7.73
CA LEU A 262 -3.73 -15.97 -8.88
C LEU A 262 -2.72 -16.99 -9.41
N LYS A 263 -3.12 -18.27 -9.45
CA LYS A 263 -2.30 -19.39 -9.87
C LYS A 263 -2.79 -19.96 -11.20
N PHE A 264 -1.97 -20.81 -11.85
CA PHE A 264 -2.35 -21.50 -13.07
C PHE A 264 -3.63 -22.32 -12.89
N GLU A 265 -3.80 -23.00 -11.74
CA GLU A 265 -4.98 -23.81 -11.44
C GLU A 265 -6.30 -23.00 -11.33
N ASN A 266 -6.19 -21.67 -11.24
CA ASN A 266 -7.35 -20.78 -11.20
C ASN A 266 -7.90 -20.45 -12.58
N ILE A 267 -7.16 -20.74 -13.65
CA ILE A 267 -7.59 -20.50 -15.04
C ILE A 267 -8.03 -21.83 -15.64
N ASP A 268 -9.32 -21.93 -15.87
CA ASP A 268 -9.93 -23.06 -16.57
C ASP A 268 -10.06 -22.71 -18.05
N TRP A 269 -9.01 -23.06 -18.82
CA TRP A 269 -8.90 -22.79 -20.24
C TRP A 269 -9.93 -23.55 -21.08
N THR A 270 -10.40 -24.70 -20.58
CA THR A 270 -11.35 -25.56 -21.32
C THR A 270 -12.76 -24.99 -21.23
N ASN A 271 -13.12 -24.41 -20.07
CA ASN A 271 -14.47 -23.87 -19.84
C ASN A 271 -14.51 -22.35 -19.89
N ASP A 272 -13.42 -21.69 -20.27
CA ASP A 272 -13.30 -20.23 -20.30
C ASP A 272 -13.68 -19.56 -18.97
N LYS A 273 -13.08 -20.01 -17.86
CA LYS A 273 -13.42 -19.52 -16.53
C LYS A 273 -12.18 -19.16 -15.70
N ILE A 274 -12.34 -18.14 -14.84
CA ILE A 274 -11.40 -17.81 -13.77
C ILE A 274 -12.08 -18.15 -12.46
N LYS A 275 -11.53 -19.09 -11.69
CA LYS A 275 -12.09 -19.58 -10.42
C LYS A 275 -11.11 -19.30 -9.28
N LEU A 276 -11.51 -18.58 -8.27
CA LEU A 276 -10.66 -18.29 -7.11
C LEU A 276 -11.44 -18.08 -5.83
N VAL A 277 -10.76 -18.25 -4.70
CA VAL A 277 -11.28 -17.87 -3.38
C VAL A 277 -10.63 -16.55 -2.96
N GLN A 278 -11.45 -15.51 -2.79
CA GLN A 278 -10.94 -14.20 -2.42
C GLN A 278 -10.13 -14.24 -1.12
N THR A 279 -8.94 -13.67 -1.14
CA THR A 279 -8.00 -13.67 0.00
C THR A 279 -8.60 -13.01 1.25
N LYS A 280 -9.30 -11.88 1.08
CA LYS A 280 -9.82 -11.06 2.18
C LYS A 280 -11.15 -11.57 2.72
N THR A 281 -12.07 -11.94 1.84
CA THR A 281 -13.45 -12.28 2.22
C THR A 281 -13.69 -13.78 2.36
N LYS A 282 -12.78 -14.60 1.80
CA LYS A 282 -12.91 -16.07 1.72
C LYS A 282 -14.17 -16.52 0.96
N VAL A 283 -14.67 -15.68 0.07
CA VAL A 283 -15.79 -15.99 -0.82
C VAL A 283 -15.23 -16.61 -2.10
N PRO A 284 -15.70 -17.81 -2.50
CA PRO A 284 -15.41 -18.34 -3.83
C PRO A 284 -16.12 -17.48 -4.88
N ILE A 285 -15.44 -17.16 -5.96
CA ILE A 285 -15.97 -16.41 -7.10
C ILE A 285 -15.52 -17.05 -8.41
N GLU A 286 -16.38 -16.94 -9.40
CA GLU A 286 -16.12 -17.42 -10.75
C GLU A 286 -16.43 -16.29 -11.73
N PHE A 287 -15.55 -16.10 -12.71
CA PHE A 287 -15.72 -15.14 -13.80
C PHE A 287 -15.54 -15.83 -15.13
N LYS A 288 -16.19 -15.31 -16.17
CA LYS A 288 -15.92 -15.71 -17.55
C LYS A 288 -14.53 -15.21 -17.95
N LEU A 289 -13.71 -16.08 -18.52
CA LEU A 289 -12.45 -15.72 -19.13
C LEU A 289 -12.72 -15.18 -20.54
N LEU A 290 -12.76 -13.86 -20.68
CA LEU A 290 -12.96 -13.21 -21.96
C LEU A 290 -11.75 -13.47 -22.86
N PRO A 291 -11.93 -13.65 -24.20
CA PRO A 291 -10.83 -13.94 -25.11
C PRO A 291 -9.66 -12.96 -25.04
N ALA A 292 -9.94 -11.66 -24.91
CA ALA A 292 -8.90 -10.64 -24.77
C ALA A 292 -8.07 -10.82 -23.47
N VAL A 293 -8.70 -11.23 -22.39
CA VAL A 293 -8.02 -11.50 -21.10
C VAL A 293 -7.21 -12.77 -21.20
N GLY A 294 -7.80 -13.84 -21.75
CA GLY A 294 -7.12 -15.11 -21.96
C GLY A 294 -5.87 -14.95 -22.83
N ASN A 295 -6.00 -14.26 -23.96
CA ASN A 295 -4.86 -13.99 -24.86
C ASN A 295 -3.75 -13.18 -24.16
N ALA A 296 -4.09 -12.20 -23.36
CA ALA A 296 -3.11 -11.41 -22.63
C ALA A 296 -2.39 -12.22 -21.55
N ILE A 297 -3.11 -13.10 -20.83
CA ILE A 297 -2.53 -14.02 -19.86
C ILE A 297 -1.62 -15.02 -20.57
N TYR A 298 -2.07 -15.57 -21.70
CA TYR A 298 -1.32 -16.54 -22.51
C TYR A 298 -0.03 -15.91 -23.06
N ASP A 299 -0.11 -14.70 -23.63
CA ASP A 299 1.06 -13.97 -24.14
C ASP A 299 2.08 -13.70 -23.01
N TRP A 300 1.60 -13.30 -21.81
CA TRP A 300 2.47 -13.15 -20.66
C TRP A 300 3.15 -14.46 -20.27
N ILE A 301 2.39 -15.56 -20.13
CA ILE A 301 2.91 -16.85 -19.65
C ILE A 301 3.95 -17.43 -20.61
N ASN A 302 3.66 -17.42 -21.92
CA ASN A 302 4.48 -18.13 -22.89
C ASN A 302 5.63 -17.30 -23.46
N ASN A 303 5.49 -15.96 -23.51
CA ASN A 303 6.42 -15.11 -24.23
C ASN A 303 7.22 -14.15 -23.33
N ALA A 304 6.94 -14.11 -22.00
CA ALA A 304 7.57 -13.12 -21.15
C ALA A 304 7.76 -13.56 -19.68
N ARG A 305 6.99 -14.54 -19.20
CA ARG A 305 7.12 -15.01 -17.81
C ARG A 305 8.41 -15.83 -17.68
N PRO A 306 9.33 -15.45 -16.74
CA PRO A 306 10.52 -16.24 -16.51
C PRO A 306 10.17 -17.61 -15.90
N GLU A 307 11.08 -18.56 -16.03
CA GLU A 307 10.99 -19.82 -15.31
C GLU A 307 10.89 -19.57 -13.79
N SER A 308 10.05 -20.35 -13.13
CA SER A 308 9.75 -20.14 -11.72
C SER A 308 9.20 -21.40 -11.07
N GLU A 309 9.66 -21.70 -9.86
CA GLU A 309 9.11 -22.76 -8.99
C GLU A 309 7.72 -22.42 -8.45
N TYR A 310 7.33 -21.13 -8.53
CA TYR A 310 6.06 -20.64 -7.99
C TYR A 310 4.92 -20.86 -8.98
N LYS A 311 3.78 -21.28 -8.45
CA LYS A 311 2.54 -21.51 -9.23
C LYS A 311 1.75 -20.23 -9.51
N GLU A 312 2.12 -19.11 -8.90
CA GLU A 312 1.51 -17.80 -9.15
C GLU A 312 1.81 -17.36 -10.60
N ILE A 313 0.78 -16.85 -11.29
CA ILE A 313 0.89 -16.40 -12.67
C ILE A 313 1.81 -15.18 -12.76
N PHE A 314 1.65 -14.21 -11.86
CA PHE A 314 2.37 -12.94 -11.93
C PHE A 314 3.59 -12.95 -11.02
N VAL A 315 4.76 -13.01 -11.66
CA VAL A 315 6.07 -13.03 -11.03
C VAL A 315 6.92 -11.84 -11.47
N SER A 316 8.01 -11.58 -10.75
CA SER A 316 9.02 -10.60 -11.14
C SER A 316 9.81 -11.10 -12.35
N VAL A 317 10.22 -10.18 -13.24
CA VAL A 317 10.99 -10.50 -14.46
C VAL A 317 12.45 -10.06 -14.37
N ARG A 318 12.88 -9.44 -13.26
CA ARG A 318 14.24 -8.88 -13.13
C ARG A 318 14.77 -9.00 -11.70
N GLY A 319 16.09 -8.93 -11.61
CA GLY A 319 16.84 -8.85 -10.39
C GLY A 319 16.79 -10.09 -9.52
N LYS A 320 17.25 -9.99 -8.30
CA LYS A 320 17.27 -11.09 -7.31
C LYS A 320 15.91 -11.67 -6.96
N PHE A 321 14.83 -11.02 -7.40
CA PHE A 321 13.45 -11.51 -7.24
C PHE A 321 12.89 -12.11 -8.53
N ASN A 322 13.71 -12.26 -9.58
CA ASN A 322 13.29 -12.89 -10.82
C ASN A 322 12.59 -14.22 -10.53
N GLY A 323 11.43 -14.44 -11.15
CA GLY A 323 10.62 -15.63 -10.92
C GLY A 323 9.84 -15.66 -9.58
N ARG A 324 10.04 -14.73 -8.64
CA ARG A 324 9.26 -14.68 -7.40
C ARG A 324 7.91 -13.97 -7.57
N PRO A 325 6.85 -14.39 -6.87
CA PRO A 325 5.55 -13.76 -6.94
C PRO A 325 5.60 -12.27 -6.60
N LEU A 326 4.91 -11.46 -7.38
CA LEU A 326 4.82 -10.03 -7.14
C LEU A 326 4.21 -9.71 -5.77
N SER A 327 4.65 -8.63 -5.14
CA SER A 327 3.98 -8.11 -3.95
C SER A 327 2.68 -7.37 -4.32
N VAL A 328 1.74 -7.26 -3.37
CA VAL A 328 0.53 -6.43 -3.54
C VAL A 328 0.92 -4.97 -3.83
N ALA A 329 1.97 -4.47 -3.20
CA ALA A 329 2.48 -3.12 -3.42
C ALA A 329 3.01 -2.94 -4.86
N THR A 330 3.74 -3.92 -5.37
CA THR A 330 4.26 -3.90 -6.75
C THR A 330 3.12 -3.87 -7.77
N ILE A 331 2.10 -4.73 -7.62
CA ILE A 331 0.94 -4.72 -8.53
C ILE A 331 0.19 -3.38 -8.46
N SER A 332 -0.02 -2.83 -7.27
CA SER A 332 -0.61 -1.50 -7.11
C SER A 332 0.25 -0.41 -7.75
N GLY A 333 1.57 -0.53 -7.64
CA GLY A 333 2.54 0.37 -8.26
C GLY A 333 2.50 0.31 -9.79
N ILE A 334 2.38 -0.88 -10.38
CA ILE A 334 2.22 -1.05 -11.83
C ILE A 334 0.96 -0.30 -12.31
N VAL A 335 -0.17 -0.50 -11.64
CA VAL A 335 -1.42 0.19 -12.00
C VAL A 335 -1.27 1.70 -11.87
N HIS A 336 -0.68 2.17 -10.74
CA HIS A 336 -0.43 3.58 -10.53
C HIS A 336 0.44 4.19 -11.63
N TYR A 337 1.55 3.52 -11.97
CA TYR A 337 2.50 3.98 -12.98
C TYR A 337 1.85 4.23 -14.34
N TYR A 338 1.08 3.30 -14.86
CA TYR A 338 0.47 3.47 -16.18
C TYR A 338 -0.69 4.46 -16.20
N ILE A 339 -1.43 4.59 -15.11
CA ILE A 339 -2.44 5.65 -14.97
C ILE A 339 -1.76 7.03 -14.89
N ASP A 340 -0.65 7.15 -14.15
CA ASP A 340 0.13 8.39 -14.08
C ASP A 340 0.75 8.76 -15.45
N LYS A 341 1.31 7.75 -16.15
CA LYS A 341 1.87 7.91 -17.50
C LYS A 341 0.83 8.34 -18.54
N ALA A 342 -0.44 8.06 -18.31
CA ALA A 342 -1.54 8.54 -19.15
C ALA A 342 -1.77 10.06 -19.02
N ASN A 343 -1.14 10.69 -18.02
CA ASN A 343 -1.13 12.14 -17.83
C ASN A 343 -2.52 12.77 -17.74
N ILE A 344 -3.44 12.15 -16.99
CA ILE A 344 -4.82 12.57 -16.85
C ILE A 344 -4.92 13.84 -15.97
N PRO A 345 -5.28 15.02 -16.53
CA PRO A 345 -5.21 16.30 -15.80
C PRO A 345 -6.02 16.31 -14.51
N ARG A 346 -7.23 15.73 -14.55
CA ARG A 346 -8.15 15.64 -13.41
C ARG A 346 -7.53 14.89 -12.22
N LEU A 347 -6.76 13.84 -12.46
CA LEU A 347 -6.13 13.07 -11.38
C LEU A 347 -4.96 13.81 -10.75
N LYS A 348 -4.25 14.62 -11.52
CA LYS A 348 -3.15 15.46 -11.02
C LYS A 348 -3.64 16.49 -10.01
N SER A 349 -4.80 17.11 -10.27
CA SER A 349 -5.38 18.11 -9.36
C SER A 349 -5.88 17.53 -8.03
N LEU A 350 -6.18 16.22 -7.97
CA LEU A 350 -6.69 15.59 -6.76
C LEU A 350 -5.62 15.38 -5.68
N GLY A 351 -4.33 15.36 -6.04
CA GLY A 351 -3.21 15.20 -5.09
C GLY A 351 -3.23 13.91 -4.26
N CYS A 352 -4.17 13.01 -4.54
CA CYS A 352 -4.36 11.78 -3.77
C CYS A 352 -3.64 10.59 -4.43
N PRO A 353 -2.94 9.75 -3.66
CA PRO A 353 -2.37 8.53 -4.20
C PRO A 353 -3.50 7.58 -4.61
N PHE A 354 -3.43 7.06 -5.81
CA PHE A 354 -4.32 6.02 -6.33
C PHE A 354 -3.53 4.75 -6.65
N GLY A 355 -4.20 3.61 -6.62
CA GLY A 355 -3.57 2.31 -6.86
C GLY A 355 -4.57 1.34 -7.49
N GLY A 356 -4.31 0.04 -7.43
CA GLY A 356 -5.13 -0.98 -8.07
C GLY A 356 -6.63 -0.98 -7.73
N HIS A 357 -7.03 -0.34 -6.63
CA HIS A 357 -8.44 -0.18 -6.28
C HIS A 357 -9.19 0.79 -7.18
N VAL A 358 -8.51 1.74 -7.82
CA VAL A 358 -9.16 2.72 -8.73
C VAL A 358 -9.84 2.00 -9.88
N LEU A 359 -9.16 1.05 -10.55
CA LEU A 359 -9.75 0.28 -11.63
C LEU A 359 -11.00 -0.50 -11.17
N ARG A 360 -10.92 -1.13 -9.99
CA ARG A 360 -12.08 -1.83 -9.40
C ARG A 360 -13.24 -0.88 -9.09
N HIS A 361 -12.96 0.31 -8.58
CA HIS A 361 -13.99 1.34 -8.36
C HIS A 361 -14.60 1.81 -9.67
N SER A 362 -13.78 1.96 -10.73
CA SER A 362 -14.25 2.36 -12.06
C SER A 362 -15.21 1.34 -12.66
N ILE A 363 -14.88 0.04 -12.56
CA ILE A 363 -15.75 -1.04 -13.04
C ILE A 363 -17.08 -1.05 -12.26
N ALA A 364 -17.03 -1.00 -10.93
CA ALA A 364 -18.23 -1.01 -10.11
C ALA A 364 -19.15 0.20 -10.40
N SER A 365 -18.56 1.39 -10.56
CA SER A 365 -19.29 2.60 -10.93
C SER A 365 -19.83 2.52 -12.36
N GLY A 366 -19.07 1.91 -13.30
CA GLY A 366 -19.53 1.67 -14.65
C GLY A 366 -20.76 0.76 -14.70
N LEU A 367 -20.70 -0.38 -14.00
CA LEU A 367 -21.84 -1.31 -13.90
C LEU A 367 -23.10 -0.62 -13.33
N LEU A 368 -22.92 0.21 -12.30
CA LEU A 368 -24.02 0.96 -11.71
C LEU A 368 -24.64 1.96 -12.72
N LYS A 369 -23.82 2.66 -13.51
CA LYS A 369 -24.28 3.57 -14.56
C LYS A 369 -25.06 2.87 -15.68
N GLU A 370 -24.71 1.61 -15.96
CA GLU A 370 -25.43 0.74 -16.92
C GLU A 370 -26.70 0.12 -16.32
N GLY A 371 -27.08 0.49 -15.09
CA GLY A 371 -28.30 0.04 -14.46
C GLY A 371 -28.22 -1.30 -13.74
N VAL A 372 -27.02 -1.88 -13.59
CA VAL A 372 -26.83 -3.13 -12.82
C VAL A 372 -27.13 -2.84 -11.34
N SER A 373 -27.93 -3.69 -10.72
CA SER A 373 -28.35 -3.48 -9.33
C SER A 373 -27.16 -3.54 -8.36
N ILE A 374 -27.27 -2.79 -7.26
CA ILE A 374 -26.24 -2.78 -6.21
C ILE A 374 -25.99 -4.16 -5.60
N PHE A 375 -26.99 -5.04 -5.61
CA PHE A 375 -26.89 -6.41 -5.13
C PHE A 375 -26.06 -7.28 -6.08
N GLU A 376 -26.30 -7.18 -7.39
CA GLU A 376 -25.51 -7.89 -8.40
C GLU A 376 -24.06 -7.40 -8.40
N ILE A 377 -23.82 -6.08 -8.28
CA ILE A 377 -22.48 -5.52 -8.13
C ILE A 377 -21.79 -6.05 -6.86
N LYS A 378 -22.52 -6.17 -5.74
CA LYS A 378 -22.00 -6.75 -4.52
C LYS A 378 -21.53 -8.20 -4.74
N GLU A 379 -22.35 -9.01 -5.41
CA GLU A 379 -22.02 -10.41 -5.72
C GLU A 379 -20.85 -10.51 -6.69
N PHE A 380 -20.88 -9.76 -7.79
CA PHE A 380 -19.81 -9.68 -8.77
C PHE A 380 -18.47 -9.35 -8.13
N LEU A 381 -18.45 -8.39 -7.21
CA LEU A 381 -17.23 -8.00 -6.51
C LEU A 381 -16.87 -8.92 -5.32
N GLY A 382 -17.72 -9.84 -4.91
CA GLY A 382 -17.54 -10.70 -3.75
C GLY A 382 -17.47 -9.90 -2.44
N HIS A 383 -18.37 -8.93 -2.26
CA HIS A 383 -18.49 -8.18 -1.01
C HIS A 383 -19.38 -8.95 -0.02
N LYS A 384 -18.86 -9.22 1.19
CA LYS A 384 -19.67 -9.83 2.25
C LYS A 384 -20.78 -8.93 2.74
N LYS A 385 -20.53 -7.63 2.79
CA LYS A 385 -21.45 -6.61 3.32
C LYS A 385 -21.85 -5.65 2.22
N ILE A 386 -23.15 -5.32 2.17
CA ILE A 386 -23.70 -4.39 1.17
C ILE A 386 -23.12 -2.98 1.33
N GLU A 387 -22.79 -2.57 2.57
CA GLU A 387 -22.23 -1.25 2.87
C GLU A 387 -20.91 -1.00 2.14
N SER A 388 -20.18 -2.06 1.79
CA SER A 388 -18.95 -1.95 1.00
C SER A 388 -19.22 -1.60 -0.45
N THR A 389 -20.43 -1.84 -0.94
CA THR A 389 -20.86 -1.57 -2.31
C THR A 389 -21.64 -0.26 -2.36
N MET A 390 -22.35 0.11 -1.29
CA MET A 390 -23.12 1.36 -1.22
C MET A 390 -22.27 2.63 -1.46
N VAL A 391 -20.94 2.54 -1.27
CA VAL A 391 -20.04 3.66 -1.60
C VAL A 391 -20.14 4.10 -3.06
N TYR A 392 -20.53 3.21 -3.97
CA TYR A 392 -20.69 3.55 -5.39
C TYR A 392 -21.95 4.37 -5.67
N LEU A 393 -22.97 4.28 -4.82
CA LEU A 393 -24.16 5.14 -4.93
C LEU A 393 -23.82 6.61 -4.74
N THR A 394 -22.80 6.95 -3.97
CA THR A 394 -22.34 8.34 -3.79
C THR A 394 -21.70 8.95 -5.04
N ILE A 395 -21.36 8.12 -6.03
CA ILE A 395 -20.75 8.53 -7.30
C ILE A 395 -21.81 8.66 -8.41
N ASP A 396 -22.98 8.08 -8.20
CA ASP A 396 -24.08 8.07 -9.17
C ASP A 396 -24.90 9.37 -9.12
N GLU A 397 -24.26 10.44 -9.56
CA GLU A 397 -24.84 11.79 -9.57
C GLU A 397 -26.16 11.84 -10.36
N LYS A 398 -26.28 11.04 -11.43
CA LYS A 398 -27.47 11.01 -12.27
C LYS A 398 -28.71 10.54 -11.48
N ASN A 399 -28.57 9.40 -10.80
CA ASN A 399 -29.66 8.85 -10.00
C ASN A 399 -29.90 9.64 -8.71
N LEU A 400 -28.84 10.22 -8.12
CA LEU A 400 -28.99 11.12 -6.97
C LEU A 400 -29.79 12.37 -7.32
N ARG A 401 -29.59 12.96 -8.51
CA ARG A 401 -30.38 14.09 -8.99
C ARG A 401 -31.85 13.75 -9.20
N LEU A 402 -32.18 12.53 -9.64
CA LEU A 402 -33.56 12.07 -9.77
C LEU A 402 -34.27 11.92 -8.41
N CYS A 403 -33.52 11.73 -7.33
CA CYS A 403 -34.03 11.66 -5.95
C CYS A 403 -34.08 13.04 -5.28
N SER A 404 -33.56 14.10 -5.91
CA SER A 404 -33.66 15.44 -5.36
C SER A 404 -35.10 15.91 -5.41
N LEU A 405 -35.63 16.35 -4.27
CA LEU A 405 -36.92 17.06 -4.26
C LEU A 405 -36.75 18.36 -5.04
N GLU A 406 -37.78 18.75 -5.81
CA GLU A 406 -37.82 20.07 -6.37
C GLU A 406 -37.70 21.09 -5.24
N ILE A 407 -36.75 21.99 -5.38
CA ILE A 407 -36.59 23.07 -4.41
C ILE A 407 -37.83 23.96 -4.59
N PRO A 408 -38.73 24.06 -3.60
CA PRO A 408 -39.88 24.94 -3.73
C PRO A 408 -39.37 26.35 -3.99
N GLU A 409 -40.06 27.08 -4.86
CA GLU A 409 -39.77 28.50 -5.11
C GLU A 409 -39.77 29.23 -3.76
N ILE A 410 -38.63 29.72 -3.36
CA ILE A 410 -38.49 30.47 -2.11
C ILE A 410 -39.01 31.88 -2.39
N ASN A 411 -40.32 32.07 -2.25
CA ASN A 411 -40.95 33.37 -2.21
C ASN A 411 -40.68 34.08 -0.87
N SER A 412 -39.42 34.27 -0.55
CA SER A 412 -39.00 34.98 0.64
C SER A 412 -38.56 36.39 0.28
N ILE A 413 -39.17 37.40 0.92
CA ILE A 413 -38.77 38.80 0.83
C ILE A 413 -37.28 39.02 1.24
N TYR A 414 -36.68 38.08 2.00
CA TYR A 414 -35.30 38.14 2.44
C TYR A 414 -34.25 37.77 1.36
N TYR A 415 -34.66 37.26 0.21
CA TYR A 415 -33.77 36.88 -0.91
C TYR A 415 -33.92 37.76 -2.15
N LYS A 416 -34.69 38.82 -2.07
CA LYS A 416 -34.92 39.73 -3.21
C LYS A 416 -33.94 40.90 -3.31
N ASP A 417 -33.05 41.07 -2.32
CA ASP A 417 -32.15 42.25 -2.22
C ASP A 417 -30.68 41.87 -2.03
N HIS A 418 -30.17 40.89 -2.79
CA HIS A 418 -28.70 40.72 -2.87
C HIS A 418 -28.30 40.24 -4.27
#